data_b2d2af9f6f15adb9d822a4e3725e6d3f
#
_entry.id   b2d2af9f6f15adb9d822a4e3725e6d3f
#
_cell.length_a   1.000
_cell.length_b   1.000
_cell.length_c   1.000
_cell.angle_alpha   90.00
_cell.angle_beta   90.00
_cell.angle_gamma   90.00
#
_symmetry.space_group_name_H-M   'P 1'
#
loop_
_entity.id
_entity.type
_entity.pdbx_description
1 polymer ?
#
loop_
_entity_poly.entity_id
_entity_poly.type
_entity_poly.pdbx_seq_one_letter_code
_entity_poly.pdbx_strand_id
1 'polypeptide(L)'
;MTDQELFHLLALHQIDGVGDIMAKKLITHCGSAEEIFKTKTSQIAAIDGIGSVLLKNLKNKSVFEKAEQELHFIKSNEINVAYFQDENYPDRLKHCIDGPVLLFNSGQIDLKNKKTISIVGTRQITSYGMEFCRKLIEDLAPLDPVIISGFAYGVDIFAHQLAMEHDLQTIGVVAHGLNQIYPKNHKKYVAKMEQNGGFMTEFWSSSNPEKENFVRRNRIVAGISEATIVIESAERGGSLITANIANDYNRDVFAVPGRTTDKYSQGCNNLIKTQKANLLTSAADLVYI
;
A
#
# COMPACT_ATOMS: atom_id res chain seq x y z
N MET A 1 -11.91 16.45 5.61
CA MET A 1 -12.54 15.54 6.61
C MET A 1 -12.49 16.18 8.00
N THR A 2 -13.59 16.21 8.76
CA THR A 2 -13.66 16.70 10.16
C THR A 2 -13.27 15.60 11.14
N ASP A 3 -12.96 15.97 12.39
CA ASP A 3 -12.66 14.98 13.45
C ASP A 3 -13.84 14.03 13.70
N GLN A 4 -15.07 14.53 13.61
CA GLN A 4 -16.28 13.73 13.80
C GLN A 4 -16.48 12.72 12.68
N GLU A 5 -16.22 13.11 11.43
CA GLU A 5 -16.24 12.19 10.29
C GLU A 5 -15.17 11.10 10.44
N LEU A 6 -13.93 11.49 10.77
CA LEU A 6 -12.84 10.53 11.00
C LEU A 6 -13.18 9.56 12.15
N PHE A 7 -13.73 10.06 13.26
CA PHE A 7 -14.15 9.22 14.37
C PHE A 7 -15.16 8.14 13.96
N HIS A 8 -16.18 8.48 13.18
CA HIS A 8 -17.16 7.51 12.71
C HIS A 8 -16.58 6.54 11.66
N LEU A 9 -15.67 6.99 10.80
CA LEU A 9 -14.95 6.12 9.88
C LEU A 9 -14.07 5.10 10.62
N LEU A 10 -13.36 5.55 11.66
CA LEU A 10 -12.59 4.68 12.53
C LEU A 10 -13.51 3.66 13.24
N ALA A 11 -14.63 4.11 13.80
CA ALA A 11 -15.60 3.21 14.43
C ALA A 11 -16.15 2.16 13.45
N LEU A 12 -16.48 2.57 12.23
CA LEU A 12 -16.96 1.67 11.17
C LEU A 12 -15.91 0.61 10.82
N HIS A 13 -14.63 1.01 10.72
CA HIS A 13 -13.53 0.12 10.41
C HIS A 13 -13.26 -0.95 11.49
N GLN A 14 -13.72 -0.74 12.72
CA GLN A 14 -13.62 -1.70 13.83
C GLN A 14 -14.78 -2.68 13.92
N ILE A 15 -15.79 -2.55 13.06
CA ILE A 15 -16.92 -3.48 13.05
C ILE A 15 -16.49 -4.81 12.42
N ASP A 16 -16.59 -5.89 13.15
CA ASP A 16 -16.31 -7.23 12.63
C ASP A 16 -17.19 -7.55 11.42
N GLY A 17 -16.57 -7.91 10.32
CA GLY A 17 -17.23 -8.20 9.04
C GLY A 17 -17.38 -6.98 8.12
N VAL A 18 -16.94 -5.79 8.55
CA VAL A 18 -16.84 -4.60 7.70
C VAL A 18 -15.40 -4.45 7.20
N GLY A 19 -15.11 -5.01 6.03
CA GLY A 19 -13.88 -4.69 5.28
C GLY A 19 -14.10 -3.49 4.37
N ASP A 20 -13.05 -3.06 3.65
CA ASP A 20 -13.08 -1.83 2.83
C ASP A 20 -14.21 -1.82 1.79
N ILE A 21 -14.45 -2.93 1.11
CA ILE A 21 -15.54 -3.04 0.11
C ILE A 21 -16.91 -2.81 0.78
N MET A 22 -17.15 -3.47 1.93
CA MET A 22 -18.41 -3.33 2.65
C MET A 22 -18.57 -1.93 3.25
N ALA A 23 -17.49 -1.36 3.79
CA ALA A 23 -17.49 0.00 4.30
C ALA A 23 -17.87 1.01 3.21
N LYS A 24 -17.23 0.93 2.04
CA LYS A 24 -17.58 1.78 0.87
C LYS A 24 -19.04 1.62 0.46
N LYS A 25 -19.54 0.37 0.42
CA LYS A 25 -20.95 0.07 0.09
C LYS A 25 -21.90 0.70 1.09
N LEU A 26 -21.65 0.56 2.38
CA LEU A 26 -22.45 1.16 3.45
C LEU A 26 -22.42 2.69 3.37
N ILE A 27 -21.24 3.30 3.21
CA ILE A 27 -21.09 4.76 3.10
C ILE A 27 -21.87 5.28 1.89
N THR A 28 -21.75 4.63 0.73
CA THR A 28 -22.46 5.04 -0.49
C THR A 28 -23.97 4.97 -0.33
N HIS A 29 -24.47 3.95 0.41
CA HIS A 29 -25.91 3.77 0.61
C HIS A 29 -26.49 4.72 1.67
N CYS A 30 -25.78 4.94 2.78
CA CYS A 30 -26.26 5.76 3.90
C CYS A 30 -25.82 7.23 3.81
N GLY A 31 -24.88 7.57 2.91
CA GLY A 31 -24.35 8.93 2.71
C GLY A 31 -23.07 9.22 3.49
N SER A 32 -22.90 8.71 4.71
CA SER A 32 -21.68 8.87 5.51
C SER A 32 -21.52 7.75 6.53
N ALA A 33 -20.32 7.65 7.13
CA ALA A 33 -20.07 6.70 8.22
C ALA A 33 -20.93 7.03 9.47
N GLU A 34 -21.16 8.30 9.78
CA GLU A 34 -22.04 8.73 10.88
C GLU A 34 -23.48 8.28 10.66
N GLU A 35 -24.00 8.46 9.45
CA GLU A 35 -25.38 8.10 9.12
C GLU A 35 -25.60 6.57 9.15
N ILE A 36 -24.58 5.75 8.93
CA ILE A 36 -24.69 4.29 9.08
C ILE A 36 -25.12 3.93 10.51
N PHE A 37 -24.54 4.59 11.53
CA PHE A 37 -24.88 4.32 12.94
C PHE A 37 -26.25 4.87 13.36
N LYS A 38 -26.82 5.82 12.62
CA LYS A 38 -28.15 6.39 12.84
C LYS A 38 -29.25 5.69 12.04
N THR A 39 -28.89 5.02 10.95
CA THR A 39 -29.82 4.38 10.02
C THR A 39 -30.52 3.18 10.66
N LYS A 40 -31.84 3.04 10.43
CA LYS A 40 -32.63 1.92 10.94
C LYS A 40 -32.08 0.59 10.42
N THR A 41 -32.00 -0.41 11.30
CA THR A 41 -31.50 -1.76 10.94
C THR A 41 -32.21 -2.37 9.73
N SER A 42 -33.53 -2.09 9.57
CA SER A 42 -34.31 -2.60 8.41
C SER A 42 -33.88 -1.99 7.09
N GLN A 43 -33.39 -0.76 7.06
CA GLN A 43 -32.89 -0.12 5.85
C GLN A 43 -31.50 -0.66 5.50
N ILE A 44 -30.63 -0.84 6.50
CA ILE A 44 -29.31 -1.46 6.28
C ILE A 44 -29.48 -2.92 5.82
N ALA A 45 -30.45 -3.67 6.37
CA ALA A 45 -30.72 -5.05 5.99
C ALA A 45 -31.16 -5.20 4.52
N ALA A 46 -31.67 -4.15 3.90
CA ALA A 46 -32.05 -4.15 2.49
C ALA A 46 -30.86 -4.07 1.52
N ILE A 47 -29.67 -3.75 2.04
CA ILE A 47 -28.44 -3.67 1.23
C ILE A 47 -27.94 -5.09 0.96
N ASP A 48 -27.75 -5.41 -0.31
CA ASP A 48 -27.26 -6.71 -0.73
C ASP A 48 -25.89 -7.07 -0.09
N GLY A 49 -25.76 -8.32 0.38
CA GLY A 49 -24.57 -8.82 1.07
C GLY A 49 -24.52 -8.53 2.57
N ILE A 50 -25.56 -7.88 3.15
CA ILE A 50 -25.64 -7.64 4.59
C ILE A 50 -26.49 -8.69 5.28
N GLY A 51 -25.82 -9.58 6.03
CA GLY A 51 -26.45 -10.61 6.84
C GLY A 51 -26.74 -10.19 8.29
N SER A 52 -27.50 -11.03 9.00
CA SER A 52 -27.88 -10.79 10.40
C SER A 52 -26.69 -10.61 11.35
N VAL A 53 -25.57 -11.28 11.10
CA VAL A 53 -24.33 -11.15 11.90
C VAL A 53 -23.77 -9.74 11.81
N LEU A 54 -23.66 -9.18 10.61
CA LEU A 54 -23.16 -7.83 10.42
C LEU A 54 -24.10 -6.80 11.06
N LEU A 55 -25.42 -6.97 10.92
CA LEU A 55 -26.42 -6.11 11.57
C LEU A 55 -26.31 -6.11 13.10
N LYS A 56 -25.95 -7.25 13.70
CA LYS A 56 -25.67 -7.36 15.13
C LYS A 56 -24.38 -6.62 15.49
N ASN A 57 -23.32 -6.79 14.69
CA ASN A 57 -22.01 -6.18 14.93
C ASN A 57 -22.06 -4.65 14.82
N LEU A 58 -22.87 -4.09 13.91
CA LEU A 58 -23.10 -2.65 13.78
C LEU A 58 -23.69 -1.99 15.04
N LYS A 59 -24.29 -2.77 15.96
CA LYS A 59 -24.79 -2.29 17.26
C LYS A 59 -23.75 -2.30 18.37
N ASN A 60 -22.52 -2.79 18.08
CA ASN A 60 -21.47 -2.87 19.08
C ASN A 60 -20.91 -1.48 19.39
N LYS A 61 -21.19 -0.97 20.59
CA LYS A 61 -20.74 0.36 21.02
C LYS A 61 -19.26 0.41 21.45
N SER A 62 -18.61 -0.73 21.71
CA SER A 62 -17.21 -0.75 22.12
C SER A 62 -16.24 -0.26 21.01
N VAL A 63 -16.70 -0.25 19.76
CA VAL A 63 -15.93 0.28 18.64
C VAL A 63 -15.64 1.78 18.76
N PHE A 64 -16.51 2.54 19.45
CA PHE A 64 -16.34 3.97 19.65
C PHE A 64 -15.19 4.28 20.62
N GLU A 65 -15.01 3.50 21.68
CA GLU A 65 -13.88 3.66 22.61
C GLU A 65 -12.55 3.44 21.90
N LYS A 66 -12.47 2.42 21.05
CA LYS A 66 -11.28 2.15 20.23
C LYS A 66 -11.05 3.29 19.22
N ALA A 67 -12.11 3.76 18.57
CA ALA A 67 -12.02 4.86 17.61
C ALA A 67 -11.52 6.15 18.27
N GLU A 68 -11.93 6.44 19.50
CA GLU A 68 -11.46 7.60 20.26
C GLU A 68 -9.97 7.49 20.59
N GLN A 69 -9.50 6.30 21.00
CA GLN A 69 -8.09 6.05 21.27
C GLN A 69 -7.23 6.25 20.02
N GLU A 70 -7.68 5.72 18.86
CA GLU A 70 -6.96 5.87 17.60
C GLU A 70 -6.99 7.32 17.11
N LEU A 71 -8.11 8.03 17.24
CA LEU A 71 -8.22 9.45 16.92
C LEU A 71 -7.24 10.29 17.76
N HIS A 72 -7.13 9.96 19.06
CA HIS A 72 -6.16 10.60 19.95
C HIS A 72 -4.72 10.33 19.48
N PHE A 73 -4.38 9.09 19.12
CA PHE A 73 -3.06 8.74 18.58
C PHE A 73 -2.75 9.52 17.30
N ILE A 74 -3.67 9.56 16.35
CA ILE A 74 -3.54 10.28 15.07
C ILE A 74 -3.18 11.75 15.33
N LYS A 75 -3.93 12.41 16.21
CA LYS A 75 -3.71 13.83 16.54
C LYS A 75 -2.40 14.07 17.29
N SER A 76 -2.10 13.24 18.28
CA SER A 76 -0.90 13.39 19.11
C SER A 76 0.40 13.14 18.35
N ASN A 77 0.36 12.42 17.22
CA ASN A 77 1.52 12.08 16.41
C ASN A 77 1.49 12.76 15.02
N GLU A 78 0.59 13.73 14.81
CA GLU A 78 0.47 14.50 13.56
C GLU A 78 0.36 13.60 12.31
N ILE A 79 -0.38 12.47 12.45
CA ILE A 79 -0.60 11.53 11.36
C ILE A 79 -1.60 12.12 10.36
N ASN A 80 -1.19 12.21 9.11
CA ASN A 80 -2.08 12.60 8.03
C ASN A 80 -2.98 11.43 7.63
N VAL A 81 -4.29 11.68 7.52
CA VAL A 81 -5.26 10.66 7.11
C VAL A 81 -5.84 11.05 5.76
N ALA A 82 -5.77 10.14 4.80
CA ALA A 82 -6.43 10.26 3.51
C ALA A 82 -7.63 9.32 3.46
N TYR A 83 -8.80 9.87 3.18
CA TYR A 83 -10.06 9.16 3.02
C TYR A 83 -10.34 8.92 1.53
N PHE A 84 -10.89 7.78 1.16
CA PHE A 84 -11.02 7.36 -0.25
C PHE A 84 -11.83 8.33 -1.15
N GLN A 85 -12.61 9.23 -0.57
CA GLN A 85 -13.34 10.27 -1.29
C GLN A 85 -12.62 11.62 -1.31
N ASP A 86 -11.55 11.79 -0.54
CA ASP A 86 -10.81 13.04 -0.47
C ASP A 86 -9.90 13.22 -1.70
N GLU A 87 -9.56 14.47 -2.02
CA GLU A 87 -8.65 14.81 -3.12
C GLU A 87 -7.22 14.33 -2.87
N ASN A 88 -6.79 14.28 -1.60
CA ASN A 88 -5.45 13.84 -1.21
C ASN A 88 -5.27 12.31 -1.17
N TYR A 89 -6.34 11.55 -1.44
CA TYR A 89 -6.23 10.09 -1.56
C TYR A 89 -5.58 9.73 -2.91
N PRO A 90 -4.67 8.74 -2.96
CA PRO A 90 -3.99 8.38 -4.22
C PRO A 90 -4.98 8.04 -5.34
N ASP A 91 -4.95 8.80 -6.43
CA ASP A 91 -5.95 8.68 -7.51
C ASP A 91 -6.03 7.27 -8.09
N ARG A 92 -4.87 6.64 -8.32
CA ARG A 92 -4.85 5.28 -8.86
C ARG A 92 -5.49 4.26 -7.92
N LEU A 93 -5.35 4.45 -6.61
CA LEU A 93 -5.92 3.55 -5.61
C LEU A 93 -7.45 3.74 -5.48
N LYS A 94 -8.01 4.90 -5.85
CA LYS A 94 -9.47 5.11 -5.95
C LYS A 94 -10.15 4.11 -6.88
N HIS A 95 -9.44 3.69 -7.94
CA HIS A 95 -9.95 2.74 -8.93
C HIS A 95 -9.81 1.27 -8.52
N CYS A 96 -9.16 0.99 -7.38
CA CYS A 96 -9.07 -0.36 -6.84
C CYS A 96 -10.31 -0.63 -5.96
N ILE A 97 -11.09 -1.65 -6.31
CA ILE A 97 -12.34 -1.98 -5.62
C ILE A 97 -12.14 -2.23 -4.12
N ASP A 98 -11.04 -2.88 -3.76
CA ASP A 98 -10.62 -3.22 -2.40
C ASP A 98 -9.60 -2.23 -1.82
N GLY A 99 -9.39 -1.09 -2.46
CA GLY A 99 -8.56 0.00 -1.92
C GLY A 99 -9.06 0.40 -0.52
N PRO A 100 -8.16 0.69 0.45
CA PRO A 100 -8.57 0.99 1.82
C PRO A 100 -9.42 2.24 1.91
N VAL A 101 -10.37 2.25 2.85
CA VAL A 101 -11.22 3.42 3.12
C VAL A 101 -10.40 4.57 3.70
N LEU A 102 -9.44 4.23 4.56
CA LEU A 102 -8.51 5.16 5.20
C LEU A 102 -7.06 4.74 4.95
N LEU A 103 -6.22 5.73 4.70
CA LEU A 103 -4.77 5.60 4.69
C LEU A 103 -4.17 6.54 5.72
N PHE A 104 -3.30 6.02 6.56
CA PHE A 104 -2.53 6.77 7.55
C PHE A 104 -1.13 7.03 7.01
N ASN A 105 -0.71 8.28 7.03
CA ASN A 105 0.54 8.72 6.42
C ASN A 105 1.42 9.48 7.43
N SER A 106 2.72 9.19 7.43
CA SER A 106 3.73 10.02 8.09
C SER A 106 4.77 10.53 7.09
N GLY A 107 5.38 11.68 7.38
CA GLY A 107 6.33 12.33 6.49
C GLY A 107 5.68 13.28 5.48
N GLN A 108 6.47 13.68 4.48
CA GLN A 108 6.07 14.67 3.46
C GLN A 108 5.75 13.97 2.13
N ILE A 109 4.54 13.43 2.03
CA ILE A 109 4.09 12.69 0.85
C ILE A 109 3.31 13.62 -0.08
N ASP A 110 3.79 13.78 -1.31
CA ASP A 110 3.09 14.45 -2.41
C ASP A 110 3.03 13.52 -3.63
N LEU A 111 1.83 13.09 -3.99
CA LEU A 111 1.57 12.25 -5.16
C LEU A 111 0.92 13.01 -6.32
N LYS A 112 0.69 14.34 -6.13
CA LYS A 112 -0.03 15.13 -7.12
C LYS A 112 0.84 15.33 -8.37
N ASN A 113 0.31 14.89 -9.51
CA ASN A 113 0.99 14.97 -10.81
C ASN A 113 2.36 14.25 -10.87
N LYS A 114 2.58 13.28 -9.99
CA LYS A 114 3.81 12.49 -9.95
C LYS A 114 3.61 11.11 -10.59
N LYS A 115 4.62 10.66 -11.32
CA LYS A 115 4.71 9.26 -11.76
C LYS A 115 5.08 8.38 -10.56
N THR A 116 4.38 7.28 -10.38
CA THR A 116 4.58 6.37 -9.25
C THR A 116 5.01 5.00 -9.74
N ILE A 117 6.14 4.51 -9.23
CA ILE A 117 6.72 3.21 -9.63
C ILE A 117 6.95 2.37 -8.38
N SER A 118 6.36 1.18 -8.33
CA SER A 118 6.70 0.24 -7.27
C SER A 118 7.86 -0.66 -7.67
N ILE A 119 8.85 -0.78 -6.78
CA ILE A 119 10.00 -1.67 -6.95
C ILE A 119 9.96 -2.70 -5.84
N VAL A 120 9.80 -3.97 -6.22
CA VAL A 120 9.63 -5.08 -5.27
C VAL A 120 10.54 -6.24 -5.63
N GLY A 121 10.78 -7.15 -4.67
CA GLY A 121 11.60 -8.31 -4.95
C GLY A 121 11.89 -9.18 -3.73
N THR A 122 12.92 -10.01 -3.89
CA THR A 122 13.39 -10.90 -2.84
C THR A 122 13.95 -10.13 -1.63
N ARG A 123 13.80 -10.73 -0.44
CA ARG A 123 14.48 -10.24 0.77
C ARG A 123 15.98 -10.50 0.79
N GLN A 124 16.49 -11.26 -0.17
CA GLN A 124 17.89 -11.64 -0.33
C GLN A 124 18.38 -11.21 -1.73
N ILE A 125 18.46 -9.89 -1.94
CA ILE A 125 18.92 -9.30 -3.19
C ILE A 125 20.36 -9.74 -3.47
N THR A 126 20.63 -10.14 -4.73
CA THR A 126 21.99 -10.51 -5.18
C THR A 126 22.76 -9.29 -5.68
N SER A 127 24.09 -9.46 -5.94
CA SER A 127 24.88 -8.41 -6.56
C SER A 127 24.33 -7.99 -7.93
N TYR A 128 23.81 -8.94 -8.72
CA TYR A 128 23.14 -8.66 -9.99
C TYR A 128 21.89 -7.79 -9.80
N GLY A 129 21.03 -8.16 -8.86
CA GLY A 129 19.82 -7.36 -8.54
C GLY A 129 20.16 -5.97 -8.03
N MET A 130 21.22 -5.84 -7.20
CA MET A 130 21.69 -4.54 -6.70
C MET A 130 22.21 -3.65 -7.84
N GLU A 131 23.04 -4.20 -8.74
CA GLU A 131 23.59 -3.48 -9.89
C GLU A 131 22.47 -3.00 -10.81
N PHE A 132 21.55 -3.88 -11.18
CA PHE A 132 20.41 -3.53 -12.02
C PHE A 132 19.51 -2.46 -11.37
N CYS A 133 19.14 -2.63 -10.09
CA CYS A 133 18.31 -1.68 -9.37
C CYS A 133 18.96 -0.30 -9.27
N ARG A 134 20.29 -0.25 -9.04
CA ARG A 134 21.07 1.00 -9.02
C ARG A 134 21.00 1.71 -10.36
N LYS A 135 21.33 1.00 -11.43
CA LYS A 135 21.31 1.58 -12.78
C LYS A 135 19.92 2.05 -13.17
N LEU A 136 18.91 1.26 -12.85
CA LEU A 136 17.51 1.61 -13.14
C LEU A 136 17.10 2.92 -12.46
N ILE A 137 17.36 3.06 -11.15
CA ILE A 137 16.96 4.27 -10.40
C ILE A 137 17.79 5.48 -10.85
N GLU A 138 19.07 5.32 -11.10
CA GLU A 138 19.94 6.36 -11.66
C GLU A 138 19.40 6.89 -12.99
N ASP A 139 19.03 5.99 -13.91
CA ASP A 139 18.50 6.35 -15.22
C ASP A 139 17.09 6.98 -15.16
N LEU A 140 16.29 6.61 -14.16
CA LEU A 140 14.95 7.16 -13.92
C LEU A 140 14.97 8.50 -13.17
N ALA A 141 16.05 8.80 -12.43
CA ALA A 141 16.11 9.98 -11.57
C ALA A 141 15.79 11.31 -12.30
N PRO A 142 16.23 11.55 -13.55
CA PRO A 142 15.86 12.75 -14.29
C PRO A 142 14.36 12.94 -14.54
N LEU A 143 13.57 11.86 -14.44
CA LEU A 143 12.11 11.88 -14.61
C LEU A 143 11.35 12.13 -13.31
N ASP A 144 12.06 12.23 -12.18
CA ASP A 144 11.53 12.50 -10.84
C ASP A 144 10.32 11.60 -10.43
N PRO A 145 10.40 10.25 -10.60
CA PRO A 145 9.33 9.38 -10.17
C PRO A 145 9.32 9.21 -8.65
N VAL A 146 8.14 8.94 -8.09
CA VAL A 146 8.01 8.49 -6.71
C VAL A 146 8.28 6.98 -6.64
N ILE A 147 9.24 6.58 -5.84
CA ILE A 147 9.59 5.16 -5.65
C ILE A 147 8.78 4.60 -4.47
N ILE A 148 7.99 3.59 -4.74
CA ILE A 148 7.12 2.94 -3.75
C ILE A 148 7.61 1.52 -3.50
N SER A 149 7.67 1.10 -2.24
CA SER A 149 8.00 -0.27 -1.88
C SER A 149 7.47 -0.64 -0.49
N GLY A 150 7.74 -1.88 -0.06
CA GLY A 150 7.19 -2.45 1.16
C GLY A 150 8.03 -2.25 2.42
N PHE A 151 9.17 -1.58 2.35
CA PHE A 151 10.11 -1.38 3.46
C PHE A 151 10.67 -2.69 4.05
N ALA A 152 10.59 -3.81 3.32
CA ALA A 152 11.15 -5.10 3.74
C ALA A 152 12.66 -5.17 3.51
N TYR A 153 13.30 -6.25 3.98
CA TYR A 153 14.70 -6.53 3.64
C TYR A 153 14.88 -6.74 2.12
N GLY A 154 16.12 -6.62 1.64
CA GLY A 154 16.52 -6.90 0.27
C GLY A 154 16.12 -5.81 -0.71
N VAL A 155 15.38 -6.13 -1.75
CA VAL A 155 15.05 -5.18 -2.83
C VAL A 155 14.35 -3.94 -2.31
N ASP A 156 13.35 -4.09 -1.42
CA ASP A 156 12.54 -2.97 -0.95
C ASP A 156 13.41 -1.88 -0.30
N ILE A 157 14.18 -2.24 0.73
CA ILE A 157 15.02 -1.26 1.43
C ILE A 157 16.14 -0.72 0.53
N PHE A 158 16.66 -1.53 -0.40
CA PHE A 158 17.67 -1.10 -1.33
C PHE A 158 17.13 -0.05 -2.31
N ALA A 159 15.92 -0.24 -2.83
CA ALA A 159 15.24 0.75 -3.67
C ALA A 159 15.01 2.08 -2.94
N HIS A 160 14.57 2.04 -1.66
CA HIS A 160 14.45 3.25 -0.84
C HIS A 160 15.78 3.98 -0.63
N GLN A 161 16.87 3.23 -0.39
CA GLN A 161 18.20 3.82 -0.23
C GLN A 161 18.64 4.56 -1.50
N LEU A 162 18.49 3.91 -2.65
CA LEU A 162 18.84 4.51 -3.93
C LEU A 162 17.96 5.73 -4.25
N ALA A 163 16.66 5.65 -3.99
CA ALA A 163 15.77 6.81 -4.15
C ALA A 163 16.24 8.01 -3.31
N MET A 164 16.60 7.76 -2.04
CA MET A 164 17.16 8.81 -1.16
C MET A 164 18.55 9.31 -1.59
N GLU A 165 19.38 8.47 -2.26
CA GLU A 165 20.69 8.86 -2.80
C GLU A 165 20.53 9.80 -4.00
N HIS A 166 19.42 9.67 -4.75
CA HIS A 166 19.11 10.50 -5.93
C HIS A 166 18.05 11.57 -5.66
N ASP A 167 17.77 11.89 -4.40
CA ASP A 167 16.78 12.89 -3.97
C ASP A 167 15.36 12.65 -4.50
N LEU A 168 15.03 11.42 -4.88
CA LEU A 168 13.70 11.02 -5.29
C LEU A 168 12.79 10.82 -4.08
N GLN A 169 11.54 11.24 -4.20
CA GLN A 169 10.53 10.92 -3.20
C GLN A 169 10.36 9.40 -3.09
N THR A 170 10.33 8.89 -1.85
CA THR A 170 10.12 7.47 -1.65
C THR A 170 9.14 7.17 -0.52
N ILE A 171 8.25 6.20 -0.75
CA ILE A 171 7.17 5.85 0.16
C ILE A 171 7.26 4.38 0.56
N GLY A 172 7.44 4.16 1.86
CA GLY A 172 7.37 2.85 2.47
C GLY A 172 5.93 2.51 2.85
N VAL A 173 5.27 1.62 2.09
CA VAL A 173 3.97 1.10 2.52
C VAL A 173 4.23 0.01 3.55
N VAL A 174 3.72 0.17 4.78
CA VAL A 174 4.02 -0.76 5.88
C VAL A 174 2.82 -1.63 6.25
N ALA A 175 3.09 -2.81 6.85
CA ALA A 175 2.09 -3.83 7.19
C ALA A 175 1.75 -3.82 8.70
N HIS A 176 1.84 -2.66 9.33
CA HIS A 176 1.63 -2.43 10.76
C HIS A 176 1.27 -0.97 11.00
N GLY A 177 0.88 -0.62 12.21
CA GLY A 177 0.60 0.76 12.60
C GLY A 177 1.85 1.64 12.65
N LEU A 178 1.66 2.96 12.51
CA LEU A 178 2.75 3.94 12.48
C LEU A 178 3.39 4.22 13.87
N ASN A 179 2.92 3.56 14.93
CA ASN A 179 3.53 3.62 16.27
C ASN A 179 4.85 2.84 16.38
N GLN A 180 5.22 2.09 15.37
CA GLN A 180 6.38 1.21 15.38
C GLN A 180 7.04 1.13 14.01
N ILE A 181 8.27 0.59 13.98
CA ILE A 181 9.02 0.35 12.74
C ILE A 181 9.40 -1.11 12.65
N TYR A 182 9.06 -1.72 11.52
CA TYR A 182 9.47 -3.08 11.20
C TYR A 182 10.00 -3.16 9.75
N PRO A 183 11.18 -3.76 9.52
CA PRO A 183 12.11 -4.34 10.51
C PRO A 183 12.79 -3.26 11.39
N LYS A 184 13.06 -3.59 12.65
CA LYS A 184 13.68 -2.63 13.61
C LYS A 184 15.02 -2.06 13.12
N ASN A 185 15.80 -2.86 12.38
CA ASN A 185 17.10 -2.44 11.83
C ASN A 185 16.97 -1.33 10.76
N HIS A 186 15.78 -1.11 10.20
CA HIS A 186 15.52 -0.06 9.22
C HIS A 186 15.20 1.30 9.86
N LYS A 187 15.11 1.39 11.20
CA LYS A 187 14.83 2.64 11.91
C LYS A 187 15.75 3.80 11.51
N LYS A 188 17.01 3.50 11.15
CA LYS A 188 17.99 4.51 10.72
C LYS A 188 17.64 5.24 9.42
N TYR A 189 16.71 4.71 8.61
CA TYR A 189 16.28 5.32 7.35
C TYR A 189 15.05 6.21 7.50
N VAL A 190 14.29 6.07 8.61
CA VAL A 190 13.00 6.72 8.81
C VAL A 190 13.06 8.22 8.64
N ALA A 191 13.93 8.88 9.42
CA ALA A 191 14.03 10.35 9.41
C ALA A 191 14.40 10.91 8.02
N LYS A 192 15.23 10.20 7.26
CA LYS A 192 15.59 10.63 5.90
C LYS A 192 14.45 10.40 4.91
N MET A 193 13.72 9.30 5.03
CA MET A 193 12.55 9.02 4.18
C MET A 193 11.44 10.06 4.41
N GLU A 194 11.19 10.46 5.65
CA GLU A 194 10.13 11.42 5.99
C GLU A 194 10.43 12.85 5.55
N GLN A 195 11.67 13.18 5.20
CA GLN A 195 12.05 14.48 4.66
C GLN A 195 11.59 14.67 3.20
N ASN A 196 11.55 13.60 2.40
CA ASN A 196 11.11 13.62 1.01
C ASN A 196 10.33 12.33 0.68
N GLY A 197 9.13 12.20 1.26
CA GLY A 197 8.30 11.01 1.22
C GLY A 197 7.84 10.59 2.61
N GLY A 198 7.92 9.29 2.93
CA GLY A 198 7.52 8.81 4.25
C GLY A 198 6.91 7.42 4.24
N PHE A 199 5.94 7.22 5.12
CA PHE A 199 5.30 5.93 5.30
C PHE A 199 3.80 6.02 5.13
N MET A 200 3.22 4.94 4.59
CA MET A 200 1.79 4.81 4.37
C MET A 200 1.30 3.44 4.87
N THR A 201 0.14 3.42 5.51
CA THR A 201 -0.46 2.18 6.00
C THR A 201 -1.99 2.28 6.06
N GLU A 202 -2.67 1.14 5.97
CA GLU A 202 -4.10 1.02 6.30
C GLU A 202 -4.34 0.52 7.73
N PHE A 203 -3.27 0.12 8.41
CA PHE A 203 -3.35 -0.51 9.72
C PHE A 203 -3.34 0.51 10.85
N TRP A 204 -4.17 0.26 11.87
CA TRP A 204 -4.24 1.06 13.08
C TRP A 204 -2.92 1.06 13.86
N SER A 205 -2.74 2.07 14.70
CA SER A 205 -1.54 2.22 15.53
C SER A 205 -1.21 0.97 16.34
N SER A 206 -2.24 0.27 16.85
CA SER A 206 -2.08 -0.95 17.64
C SER A 206 -1.75 -2.21 16.82
N SER A 207 -1.77 -2.16 15.48
CA SER A 207 -1.58 -3.32 14.63
C SER A 207 -0.11 -3.73 14.54
N ASN A 208 0.17 -5.00 14.82
CA ASN A 208 1.50 -5.59 14.71
C ASN A 208 1.81 -6.09 13.28
N PRO A 209 3.10 -6.28 12.92
CA PRO A 209 3.52 -6.80 11.62
C PRO A 209 3.28 -8.32 11.53
N GLU A 210 2.04 -8.71 11.33
CA GLU A 210 1.61 -10.10 11.18
C GLU A 210 1.72 -10.56 9.72
N LYS A 211 1.85 -11.88 9.50
CA LYS A 211 2.08 -12.46 8.17
C LYS A 211 0.99 -12.08 7.15
N GLU A 212 -0.25 -12.11 7.59
CA GLU A 212 -1.44 -11.79 6.80
C GLU A 212 -1.42 -10.32 6.34
N ASN A 213 -0.97 -9.42 7.23
CA ASN A 213 -0.89 -7.98 6.95
C ASN A 213 0.11 -7.66 5.82
N PHE A 214 1.20 -8.43 5.69
CA PHE A 214 2.15 -8.23 4.58
C PHE A 214 1.50 -8.56 3.23
N VAL A 215 0.68 -9.60 3.17
CA VAL A 215 -0.03 -9.97 1.94
C VAL A 215 -1.09 -8.91 1.62
N ARG A 216 -1.88 -8.51 2.62
CA ARG A 216 -2.94 -7.50 2.47
C ARG A 216 -2.36 -6.15 2.03
N ARG A 217 -1.27 -5.69 2.63
CA ARG A 217 -0.60 -4.45 2.29
C ARG A 217 -0.15 -4.37 0.83
N ASN A 218 0.26 -5.49 0.21
CA ASN A 218 0.81 -5.50 -1.15
C ASN A 218 -0.16 -4.92 -2.19
N ARG A 219 -1.48 -4.99 -1.95
CA ARG A 219 -2.48 -4.37 -2.82
C ARG A 219 -2.36 -2.84 -2.86
N ILE A 220 -1.91 -2.22 -1.77
CA ILE A 220 -1.67 -0.78 -1.72
C ILE A 220 -0.43 -0.44 -2.55
N VAL A 221 0.66 -1.20 -2.41
CA VAL A 221 1.88 -1.02 -3.22
C VAL A 221 1.55 -1.10 -4.72
N ALA A 222 0.83 -2.13 -5.13
CA ALA A 222 0.40 -2.32 -6.52
C ALA A 222 -0.60 -1.24 -6.98
N GLY A 223 -1.58 -0.92 -6.13
CA GLY A 223 -2.71 -0.04 -6.48
C GLY A 223 -2.34 1.42 -6.64
N ILE A 224 -1.36 1.93 -5.89
CA ILE A 224 -0.88 3.32 -5.98
C ILE A 224 -0.03 3.52 -7.23
N SER A 225 0.66 2.48 -7.71
CA SER A 225 1.70 2.59 -8.71
C SER A 225 1.15 2.49 -10.14
N GLU A 226 1.79 3.19 -11.07
CA GLU A 226 1.57 3.06 -12.51
C GLU A 226 2.15 1.74 -13.00
N ALA A 227 3.36 1.46 -12.58
CA ALA A 227 4.06 0.23 -12.91
C ALA A 227 4.63 -0.46 -11.67
N THR A 228 4.64 -1.78 -11.70
CA THR A 228 5.27 -2.62 -10.68
C THR A 228 6.46 -3.35 -11.30
N ILE A 229 7.65 -3.11 -10.73
CA ILE A 229 8.90 -3.70 -11.19
C ILE A 229 9.34 -4.78 -10.20
N VAL A 230 9.55 -6.00 -10.71
CA VAL A 230 10.11 -7.12 -9.94
C VAL A 230 11.59 -7.28 -10.31
N ILE A 231 12.48 -6.89 -9.40
CA ILE A 231 13.93 -6.96 -9.64
C ILE A 231 14.43 -8.42 -9.58
N GLU A 232 14.09 -9.13 -8.52
CA GLU A 232 14.44 -10.54 -8.32
C GLU A 232 13.35 -11.23 -7.51
N SER A 233 13.03 -12.46 -7.86
CA SER A 233 12.11 -13.30 -7.10
C SER A 233 12.42 -14.79 -7.27
N ALA A 234 12.37 -15.53 -6.16
CA ALA A 234 12.31 -16.97 -6.24
C ALA A 234 10.95 -17.42 -6.86
N GLU A 235 10.86 -18.69 -7.26
CA GLU A 235 9.66 -19.26 -7.88
C GLU A 235 8.37 -19.04 -7.06
N ARG A 236 8.48 -18.93 -5.74
CA ARG A 236 7.36 -18.67 -4.80
C ARG A 236 7.68 -17.48 -3.90
N GLY A 237 8.01 -16.33 -4.50
CA GLY A 237 8.34 -15.09 -3.79
C GLY A 237 7.10 -14.25 -3.46
N GLY A 238 7.14 -13.50 -2.34
CA GLY A 238 6.07 -12.57 -1.97
C GLY A 238 5.87 -11.43 -2.97
N SER A 239 6.92 -11.02 -3.69
CA SER A 239 6.87 -10.02 -4.76
C SER A 239 6.00 -10.45 -5.95
N LEU A 240 5.86 -11.78 -6.19
CA LEU A 240 4.97 -12.30 -7.22
C LEU A 240 3.49 -12.08 -6.87
N ILE A 241 3.15 -12.01 -5.59
CA ILE A 241 1.79 -11.65 -5.14
C ILE A 241 1.51 -10.20 -5.53
N THR A 242 2.43 -9.27 -5.28
CA THR A 242 2.30 -7.88 -5.68
C THR A 242 2.15 -7.74 -7.20
N ALA A 243 2.96 -8.46 -7.97
CA ALA A 243 2.90 -8.48 -9.44
C ALA A 243 1.54 -9.00 -9.96
N ASN A 244 0.99 -10.07 -9.38
CA ASN A 244 -0.33 -10.58 -9.77
C ASN A 244 -1.44 -9.56 -9.42
N ILE A 245 -1.41 -8.95 -8.24
CA ILE A 245 -2.37 -7.90 -7.85
C ILE A 245 -2.28 -6.70 -8.81
N ALA A 246 -1.06 -6.29 -9.21
CA ALA A 246 -0.88 -5.22 -10.18
C ALA A 246 -1.55 -5.54 -11.52
N ASN A 247 -1.40 -6.78 -12.02
CA ASN A 247 -2.12 -7.26 -13.20
C ASN A 247 -3.64 -7.22 -13.02
N ASP A 248 -4.15 -7.68 -11.85
CA ASP A 248 -5.58 -7.66 -11.54
C ASP A 248 -6.15 -6.23 -11.51
N TYR A 249 -5.32 -5.24 -11.19
CA TYR A 249 -5.65 -3.82 -11.23
C TYR A 249 -5.38 -3.14 -12.59
N ASN A 250 -5.03 -3.92 -13.63
CA ASN A 250 -4.63 -3.40 -14.94
C ASN A 250 -3.49 -2.38 -14.85
N ARG A 251 -2.48 -2.68 -14.02
CA ARG A 251 -1.23 -1.93 -13.94
C ARG A 251 -0.15 -2.66 -14.73
N ASP A 252 0.78 -1.88 -15.27
CA ASP A 252 1.91 -2.46 -15.97
C ASP A 252 2.83 -3.21 -15.00
N VAL A 253 3.24 -4.39 -15.40
CA VAL A 253 4.18 -5.21 -14.63
C VAL A 253 5.41 -5.46 -15.45
N PHE A 254 6.57 -5.24 -14.85
CA PHE A 254 7.87 -5.49 -15.43
C PHE A 254 8.67 -6.47 -14.57
N ALA A 255 9.45 -7.30 -15.19
CA ALA A 255 10.34 -8.22 -14.49
C ALA A 255 11.73 -8.23 -15.13
N VAL A 256 12.74 -8.15 -14.27
CA VAL A 256 14.13 -8.22 -14.70
C VAL A 256 14.50 -9.67 -15.00
N PRO A 257 14.96 -10.00 -16.22
CA PRO A 257 15.35 -11.35 -16.57
C PRO A 257 16.67 -11.72 -15.87
N GLY A 258 16.87 -13.00 -15.67
CA GLY A 258 18.14 -13.50 -15.17
C GLY A 258 18.42 -14.91 -15.65
N ARG A 259 19.52 -15.53 -15.19
CA ARG A 259 19.91 -16.86 -15.60
C ARG A 259 18.85 -17.89 -15.16
N THR A 260 18.59 -18.87 -15.99
CA THR A 260 17.62 -19.95 -15.71
C THR A 260 18.01 -20.83 -14.51
N THR A 261 19.28 -20.84 -14.16
CA THR A 261 19.85 -21.59 -13.03
C THR A 261 19.81 -20.81 -11.71
N ASP A 262 19.59 -19.49 -11.76
CA ASP A 262 19.64 -18.64 -10.58
C ASP A 262 18.30 -18.66 -9.83
N LYS A 263 18.36 -19.02 -8.56
CA LYS A 263 17.17 -19.17 -7.70
C LYS A 263 16.26 -17.94 -7.70
N TYR A 264 16.83 -16.75 -7.64
CA TYR A 264 16.07 -15.50 -7.54
C TYR A 264 15.71 -14.89 -8.90
N SER A 265 16.09 -15.51 -10.00
CA SER A 265 15.63 -15.17 -11.34
C SER A 265 14.41 -15.96 -11.78
N GLN A 266 14.15 -17.11 -11.17
CA GLN A 266 13.07 -18.04 -11.58
C GLN A 266 11.70 -17.39 -11.58
N GLY A 267 11.35 -16.63 -10.54
CA GLY A 267 10.06 -15.94 -10.44
C GLY A 267 9.89 -14.89 -11.54
N CYS A 268 10.91 -14.06 -11.78
CA CYS A 268 10.89 -13.04 -12.84
C CYS A 268 10.80 -13.69 -14.23
N ASN A 269 11.62 -14.71 -14.51
CA ASN A 269 11.58 -15.44 -15.78
C ASN A 269 10.21 -16.10 -16.01
N ASN A 270 9.56 -16.62 -14.95
CA ASN A 270 8.22 -17.20 -15.04
C ASN A 270 7.14 -16.14 -15.32
N LEU A 271 7.22 -14.95 -14.71
CA LEU A 271 6.32 -13.84 -15.03
C LEU A 271 6.41 -13.46 -16.50
N ILE A 272 7.64 -13.30 -17.03
CA ILE A 272 7.87 -12.97 -18.44
C ILE A 272 7.36 -14.10 -19.35
N LYS A 273 7.74 -15.35 -19.06
CA LYS A 273 7.35 -16.53 -19.85
C LYS A 273 5.84 -16.71 -19.93
N THR A 274 5.11 -16.38 -18.87
CA THR A 274 3.64 -16.50 -18.81
C THR A 274 2.91 -15.23 -19.23
N GLN A 275 3.62 -14.23 -19.78
CA GLN A 275 3.08 -12.93 -20.23
C GLN A 275 2.38 -12.13 -19.11
N LYS A 276 2.80 -12.34 -17.86
CA LYS A 276 2.34 -11.61 -16.69
C LYS A 276 3.22 -10.41 -16.36
N ALA A 277 4.35 -10.26 -17.03
CA ALA A 277 5.22 -9.10 -16.94
C ALA A 277 5.91 -8.87 -18.27
N ASN A 278 6.11 -7.60 -18.59
CA ASN A 278 6.98 -7.17 -19.66
C ASN A 278 8.45 -7.42 -19.26
N LEU A 279 9.29 -7.73 -20.23
CA LEU A 279 10.73 -7.85 -20.04
C LEU A 279 11.31 -6.47 -19.72
N LEU A 280 12.06 -6.33 -18.64
CA LEU A 280 12.78 -5.11 -18.28
C LEU A 280 14.28 -5.31 -18.42
N THR A 281 14.90 -4.64 -19.37
CA THR A 281 16.35 -4.69 -19.60
C THR A 281 17.02 -3.35 -19.30
N SER A 282 16.26 -2.25 -19.32
CA SER A 282 16.74 -0.89 -19.02
C SER A 282 15.57 0.03 -18.65
N ALA A 283 15.88 1.24 -18.18
CA ALA A 283 14.87 2.28 -17.92
C ALA A 283 14.11 2.70 -19.19
N ALA A 284 14.71 2.54 -20.38
CA ALA A 284 14.07 2.88 -21.65
C ALA A 284 12.78 2.05 -21.88
N ASP A 285 12.71 0.82 -21.36
CA ASP A 285 11.53 -0.03 -21.49
C ASP A 285 10.32 0.53 -20.73
N LEU A 286 10.53 1.46 -19.77
CA LEU A 286 9.48 2.11 -18.98
C LEU A 286 9.02 3.44 -19.58
N VAL A 287 9.83 4.08 -20.44
CA VAL A 287 9.54 5.43 -20.96
C VAL A 287 8.44 5.41 -22.01
N TYR A 288 8.12 4.28 -22.58
CA TYR A 288 7.10 4.10 -23.63
C TYR A 288 5.70 3.78 -23.10
N ILE A 289 5.45 3.94 -21.77
CA ILE A 289 4.17 3.63 -21.13
C ILE A 289 3.40 4.88 -20.69
#